data_1b4bff74a2a4adde499387c3a0b344f0
#
_entry.id   1b4bff74a2a4adde499387c3a0b344f0
#
_cell.length_a   1.000
_cell.length_b   1.000
_cell.length_c   1.000
_cell.angle_alpha   90.00
_cell.angle_beta   90.00
_cell.angle_gamma   90.00
#
_symmetry.space_group_name_H-M   'P 1'
#
loop_
_entity.id
_entity.type
_entity.pdbx_description
1 polymer ?
#
loop_
_entity_poly.entity_id
_entity_poly.type
_entity_poly.pdbx_seq_one_letter_code
_entity_poly.pdbx_strand_id
1 'polypeptide(L)'
;SRGLGDVYKRQVENNSTTDEIFRYYKELSGNRKIHLLRWGKEFNYSAINNFAAAHAKGEYLLFLNNDVKSINPDWLEEMLGVCQRPEVGGVGAKLIYPDNTIQHAGCVIGMGGIAGHMFVDMPADRTGYLHKASLLQDMSAVTAACLLMKKEVFEQAGGFTEELAVAFNDVDLCLKVRKNGYLIVYDPYAKLYHMESKTRGAEDSKELSLIHISEPT
;
A
#
# COMPACT_ATOMS: atom_id res chain seq x y z
N SER A 1 21.31 -13.76 6.15
CA SER A 1 20.07 -12.97 6.06
C SER A 1 19.94 -12.13 7.33
N ARG A 2 19.91 -10.81 7.19
CA ARG A 2 19.47 -9.95 8.29
C ARG A 2 17.95 -10.17 8.38
N GLY A 3 17.48 -10.85 9.43
CA GLY A 3 16.05 -11.02 9.72
C GLY A 3 15.37 -9.67 9.94
N LEU A 4 14.03 -9.70 10.14
CA LEU A 4 13.28 -8.54 10.58
C LEU A 4 13.94 -8.00 11.87
N GLY A 5 14.43 -6.77 11.80
CA GLY A 5 14.86 -6.02 12.97
C GLY A 5 13.67 -5.65 13.86
N ASP A 6 13.81 -4.57 14.62
CA ASP A 6 12.67 -4.09 15.44
C ASP A 6 11.55 -3.54 14.53
N VAL A 7 10.37 -4.16 14.63
CA VAL A 7 9.16 -3.71 13.94
C VAL A 7 8.30 -2.89 14.90
N TYR A 8 7.96 -1.67 14.49
CA TYR A 8 7.10 -0.76 15.23
C TYR A 8 5.88 -0.37 14.40
N LYS A 9 4.72 -0.28 15.02
CA LYS A 9 3.47 0.15 14.39
C LYS A 9 3.17 1.62 14.74
N ARG A 10 2.88 2.42 13.73
CA ARG A 10 2.26 3.75 13.85
C ARG A 10 0.79 3.60 13.49
N GLN A 11 -0.07 3.54 14.49
CA GLN A 11 -1.52 3.51 14.29
C GLN A 11 -2.03 4.94 14.28
N VAL A 12 -2.62 5.38 13.17
CA VAL A 12 -3.25 6.70 13.09
C VAL A 12 -4.74 6.57 13.36
N GLU A 13 -5.21 7.34 14.32
CA GLU A 13 -6.61 7.50 14.65
C GLU A 13 -7.14 8.75 13.95
N ASN A 14 -8.28 8.63 13.25
CA ASN A 14 -8.92 9.75 12.58
C ASN A 14 -10.42 9.82 12.93
N ASN A 15 -10.76 10.69 13.88
CA ASN A 15 -12.12 11.04 14.25
C ASN A 15 -13.06 9.85 14.59
N SER A 16 -12.50 8.82 15.23
CA SER A 16 -13.29 7.68 15.73
C SER A 16 -14.29 8.13 16.81
N THR A 17 -15.48 7.53 16.80
CA THR A 17 -16.59 7.98 17.66
C THR A 17 -17.15 6.90 18.60
N THR A 18 -16.71 5.64 18.48
CA THR A 18 -17.26 4.52 19.28
C THR A 18 -16.43 4.26 20.53
N ASP A 19 -17.09 3.97 21.65
CA ASP A 19 -16.41 3.60 22.91
C ASP A 19 -15.57 2.33 22.79
N GLU A 20 -15.95 1.43 21.88
CA GLU A 20 -15.21 0.20 21.62
C GLU A 20 -13.83 0.48 21.04
N ILE A 21 -13.72 1.41 20.09
CA ILE A 21 -12.43 1.78 19.51
C ILE A 21 -11.54 2.48 20.54
N PHE A 22 -12.12 3.30 21.44
CA PHE A 22 -11.33 3.96 22.49
C PHE A 22 -10.83 2.96 23.55
N ARG A 23 -11.62 1.92 23.87
CA ARG A 23 -11.14 0.81 24.71
C ARG A 23 -9.97 0.08 24.06
N TYR A 24 -10.09 -0.24 22.78
CA TYR A 24 -9.02 -0.86 22.01
C TYR A 24 -7.74 -0.01 21.99
N TYR A 25 -7.84 1.30 21.79
CA TYR A 25 -6.68 2.19 21.85
C TYR A 25 -6.01 2.22 23.22
N LYS A 26 -6.78 2.12 24.29
CA LYS A 26 -6.26 2.01 25.66
C LYS A 26 -5.48 0.70 25.87
N GLU A 27 -5.96 -0.40 25.33
CA GLU A 27 -5.25 -1.69 25.35
C GLU A 27 -3.93 -1.59 24.56
N LEU A 28 -3.96 -0.99 23.37
CA LEU A 28 -2.76 -0.79 22.55
C LEU A 28 -1.70 0.06 23.23
N SER A 29 -2.08 1.02 24.05
CA SER A 29 -1.14 1.95 24.73
C SER A 29 -0.17 1.25 25.69
N GLY A 30 -0.47 0.04 26.13
CA GLY A 30 0.42 -0.82 26.92
C GLY A 30 1.55 -1.48 26.11
N ASN A 31 1.46 -1.48 24.77
CA ASN A 31 2.44 -2.11 23.90
C ASN A 31 3.48 -1.08 23.41
N ARG A 32 4.73 -1.20 23.89
CA ARG A 32 5.82 -0.28 23.53
C ARG A 32 6.17 -0.25 22.02
N LYS A 33 5.75 -1.27 21.26
CA LYS A 33 5.95 -1.34 19.81
C LYS A 33 4.84 -0.67 19.01
N ILE A 34 3.75 -0.23 19.66
CA ILE A 34 2.62 0.43 19.02
C ILE A 34 2.54 1.87 19.50
N HIS A 35 2.57 2.81 18.57
CA HIS A 35 2.43 4.22 18.86
C HIS A 35 1.16 4.75 18.19
N LEU A 36 0.21 5.19 19.01
CA LEU A 36 -1.01 5.81 18.55
C LEU A 36 -0.74 7.29 18.22
N LEU A 37 -1.03 7.67 16.98
CA LEU A 37 -1.00 9.05 16.51
C LEU A 37 -2.43 9.53 16.28
N ARG A 38 -2.72 10.80 16.49
CA ARG A 38 -4.04 11.39 16.25
C ARG A 38 -4.00 12.37 15.09
N TRP A 39 -4.88 12.16 14.13
CA TRP A 39 -5.14 13.06 13.02
C TRP A 39 -6.52 13.71 13.20
N GLY A 40 -6.54 14.94 13.71
CA GLY A 40 -7.78 15.66 14.04
C GLY A 40 -8.37 16.48 12.88
N LYS A 41 -7.93 16.25 11.63
CA LYS A 41 -8.42 16.93 10.44
C LYS A 41 -9.37 16.01 9.66
N GLU A 42 -9.95 16.51 8.56
CA GLU A 42 -10.70 15.70 7.62
C GLU A 42 -9.88 14.52 7.08
N PHE A 43 -10.57 13.46 6.68
CA PHE A 43 -9.93 12.28 6.13
C PHE A 43 -9.24 12.62 4.81
N ASN A 44 -7.95 12.33 4.77
CA ASN A 44 -7.12 12.41 3.57
C ASN A 44 -6.05 11.32 3.70
N TYR A 45 -6.19 10.25 2.91
CA TYR A 45 -5.28 9.11 2.98
C TYR A 45 -3.82 9.52 2.82
N SER A 46 -3.53 10.37 1.84
CA SER A 46 -2.18 10.85 1.55
C SER A 46 -1.59 11.63 2.72
N ALA A 47 -2.32 12.61 3.25
CA ALA A 47 -1.87 13.44 4.37
C ALA A 47 -1.69 12.63 5.65
N ILE A 48 -2.60 11.68 5.93
CA ILE A 48 -2.51 10.77 7.09
C ILE A 48 -1.25 9.91 7.01
N ASN A 49 -0.95 9.33 5.85
CA ASN A 49 0.22 8.49 5.66
C ASN A 49 1.53 9.30 5.65
N ASN A 50 1.56 10.49 5.08
CA ASN A 50 2.70 11.41 5.19
C ASN A 50 2.98 11.77 6.65
N PHE A 51 1.94 12.11 7.40
CA PHE A 51 2.04 12.39 8.84
C PHE A 51 2.58 11.19 9.61
N ALA A 52 2.09 9.97 9.36
CA ALA A 52 2.59 8.76 10.00
C ALA A 52 4.06 8.47 9.66
N ALA A 53 4.43 8.63 8.37
CA ALA A 53 5.79 8.42 7.89
C ALA A 53 6.80 9.38 8.54
N ALA A 54 6.42 10.65 8.74
CA ALA A 54 7.25 11.64 9.44
C ALA A 54 7.55 11.24 10.90
N HIS A 55 6.68 10.46 11.54
CA HIS A 55 6.88 9.95 12.90
C HIS A 55 7.56 8.57 12.93
N ALA A 56 7.77 7.93 11.79
CA ALA A 56 8.43 6.64 11.70
C ALA A 56 9.95 6.78 11.82
N LYS A 57 10.59 5.84 12.55
CA LYS A 57 12.04 5.82 12.78
C LYS A 57 12.76 4.69 12.06
N GLY A 58 12.02 3.78 11.42
CA GLY A 58 12.59 2.63 10.71
C GLY A 58 13.22 3.05 9.38
N GLU A 59 14.13 2.23 8.88
CA GLU A 59 14.75 2.37 7.55
C GLU A 59 13.76 2.04 6.43
N TYR A 60 12.74 1.24 6.75
CA TYR A 60 11.66 0.84 5.84
C TYR A 60 10.33 1.31 6.38
N LEU A 61 9.44 1.71 5.48
CA LEU A 61 8.05 2.07 5.73
C LEU A 61 7.16 1.00 5.10
N LEU A 62 6.25 0.44 5.90
CA LEU A 62 5.18 -0.41 5.42
C LEU A 62 3.87 0.37 5.54
N PHE A 63 3.30 0.75 4.40
CA PHE A 63 1.93 1.23 4.32
C PHE A 63 1.01 0.01 4.28
N LEU A 64 0.10 -0.07 5.24
CA LEU A 64 -0.76 -1.23 5.42
C LEU A 64 -2.16 -0.77 5.84
N ASN A 65 -3.17 -1.11 5.05
CA ASN A 65 -4.55 -0.85 5.42
C ASN A 65 -4.95 -1.67 6.66
N ASN A 66 -5.95 -1.20 7.38
CA ASN A 66 -6.42 -1.83 8.62
C ASN A 66 -7.34 -3.05 8.39
N ASP A 67 -7.76 -3.27 7.15
CA ASP A 67 -8.66 -4.33 6.70
C ASP A 67 -7.94 -5.43 5.90
N VAL A 68 -6.63 -5.58 6.09
CA VAL A 68 -5.84 -6.66 5.51
C VAL A 68 -5.55 -7.77 6.53
N LYS A 69 -5.45 -9.02 6.04
CA LYS A 69 -5.11 -10.20 6.83
C LYS A 69 -4.08 -11.04 6.08
N SER A 70 -2.94 -11.33 6.72
CA SER A 70 -1.90 -12.17 6.11
C SER A 70 -2.37 -13.60 5.87
N ILE A 71 -1.94 -14.18 4.76
CA ILE A 71 -2.19 -15.59 4.39
C ILE A 71 -0.99 -16.44 4.77
N ASN A 72 0.21 -16.04 4.33
CA ASN A 72 1.45 -16.71 4.70
C ASN A 72 2.19 -15.95 5.81
N PRO A 73 2.84 -16.65 6.76
CA PRO A 73 3.44 -16.02 7.93
C PRO A 73 4.71 -15.21 7.59
N ASP A 74 5.39 -15.54 6.53
CA ASP A 74 6.67 -14.99 6.06
C ASP A 74 6.52 -13.84 5.02
N TRP A 75 5.28 -13.37 4.80
CA TRP A 75 4.97 -12.35 3.79
C TRP A 75 5.80 -11.07 3.91
N LEU A 76 6.11 -10.64 5.14
CA LEU A 76 6.86 -9.40 5.36
C LEU A 76 8.37 -9.62 5.10
N GLU A 77 8.90 -10.77 5.48
CA GLU A 77 10.27 -11.20 5.18
C GLU A 77 10.50 -11.31 3.66
N GLU A 78 9.55 -11.87 2.93
CA GLU A 78 9.58 -11.93 1.46
C GLU A 78 9.67 -10.53 0.86
N MET A 79 8.74 -9.63 1.21
CA MET A 79 8.77 -8.25 0.74
C MET A 79 10.07 -7.54 1.10
N LEU A 80 10.57 -7.73 2.34
CA LEU A 80 11.80 -7.10 2.80
C LEU A 80 13.02 -7.62 2.00
N GLY A 81 13.09 -8.92 1.75
CA GLY A 81 14.17 -9.53 0.95
C GLY A 81 14.28 -8.92 -0.45
N VAL A 82 13.14 -8.59 -1.06
CA VAL A 82 13.09 -7.89 -2.36
C VAL A 82 13.43 -6.41 -2.20
N CYS A 83 12.85 -5.72 -1.21
CA CYS A 83 13.02 -4.29 -1.00
C CYS A 83 14.46 -3.89 -0.61
N GLN A 84 15.25 -4.81 -0.06
CA GLN A 84 16.65 -4.59 0.29
C GLN A 84 17.57 -4.40 -0.94
N ARG A 85 17.15 -4.82 -2.12
CA ARG A 85 17.94 -4.64 -3.36
C ARG A 85 18.14 -3.15 -3.64
N PRO A 86 19.34 -2.70 -4.01
CA PRO A 86 19.64 -1.28 -4.20
C PRO A 86 18.71 -0.58 -5.19
N GLU A 87 18.37 -1.27 -6.28
CA GLU A 87 17.54 -0.76 -7.37
C GLU A 87 16.05 -0.71 -7.04
N VAL A 88 15.59 -1.38 -5.97
CA VAL A 88 14.16 -1.46 -5.61
C VAL A 88 13.81 -0.33 -4.65
N GLY A 89 12.85 0.51 -5.05
CA GLY A 89 12.29 1.58 -4.24
C GLY A 89 11.07 1.17 -3.42
N GLY A 90 10.23 0.27 -3.96
CA GLY A 90 9.03 -0.21 -3.29
C GLY A 90 8.59 -1.59 -3.76
N VAL A 91 7.91 -2.31 -2.88
CA VAL A 91 7.39 -3.67 -3.11
C VAL A 91 5.94 -3.74 -2.68
N GLY A 92 5.04 -4.15 -3.60
CA GLY A 92 3.63 -4.39 -3.31
C GLY A 92 3.31 -5.89 -3.24
N ALA A 93 2.49 -6.26 -2.29
CA ALA A 93 2.05 -7.64 -2.09
C ALA A 93 0.93 -8.05 -3.07
N LYS A 94 0.72 -9.36 -3.23
CA LYS A 94 -0.49 -9.91 -3.86
C LYS A 94 -1.67 -9.77 -2.91
N LEU A 95 -2.71 -9.05 -3.34
CA LEU A 95 -3.94 -8.93 -2.56
C LEU A 95 -5.05 -9.80 -3.16
N ILE A 96 -5.82 -10.42 -2.29
CA ILE A 96 -6.83 -11.41 -2.60
C ILE A 96 -8.12 -11.00 -1.90
N TYR A 97 -9.23 -11.05 -2.62
CA TYR A 97 -10.57 -10.87 -2.03
C TYR A 97 -10.96 -12.04 -1.13
N PRO A 98 -11.91 -11.85 -0.19
CA PRO A 98 -12.38 -12.92 0.68
C PRO A 98 -12.95 -14.15 -0.03
N ASP A 99 -13.38 -14.01 -1.29
CA ASP A 99 -13.87 -15.09 -2.15
C ASP A 99 -12.76 -15.86 -2.88
N ASN A 100 -11.48 -15.59 -2.56
CA ASN A 100 -10.28 -16.15 -3.16
C ASN A 100 -10.08 -15.79 -4.64
N THR A 101 -10.57 -14.64 -5.08
CA THR A 101 -10.17 -14.03 -6.36
C THR A 101 -9.09 -12.97 -6.15
N ILE A 102 -8.31 -12.67 -7.21
CA ILE A 102 -7.26 -11.65 -7.16
C ILE A 102 -7.91 -10.26 -7.11
N GLN A 103 -7.47 -9.45 -6.16
CA GLN A 103 -7.78 -8.02 -6.11
C GLN A 103 -6.65 -7.21 -6.75
N HIS A 104 -5.40 -7.55 -6.41
CA HIS A 104 -4.22 -6.84 -6.87
C HIS A 104 -3.08 -7.79 -7.22
N ALA A 105 -2.54 -7.63 -8.42
CA ALA A 105 -1.32 -8.28 -8.89
C ALA A 105 -0.47 -7.31 -9.72
N GLY A 106 -0.33 -6.07 -9.20
CA GLY A 106 0.31 -4.96 -9.89
C GLY A 106 -0.67 -4.08 -10.65
N CYS A 107 -0.26 -2.84 -10.95
CA CYS A 107 -1.03 -1.86 -11.71
C CYS A 107 -0.37 -1.56 -13.05
N VAL A 108 -1.20 -1.37 -14.08
CA VAL A 108 -0.78 -0.95 -15.42
C VAL A 108 -1.38 0.42 -15.72
N ILE A 109 -0.52 1.36 -16.11
CA ILE A 109 -0.93 2.70 -16.53
C ILE A 109 -1.67 2.62 -17.87
N GLY A 110 -2.77 3.38 -17.98
CA GLY A 110 -3.66 3.40 -19.16
C GLY A 110 -4.74 2.32 -19.16
N MET A 111 -4.67 1.32 -18.27
CA MET A 111 -5.74 0.33 -18.15
C MET A 111 -6.95 0.96 -17.46
N GLY A 112 -8.13 0.83 -18.06
CA GLY A 112 -9.36 1.44 -17.53
C GLY A 112 -9.40 2.98 -17.63
N GLY A 113 -8.48 3.59 -18.38
CA GLY A 113 -8.41 5.05 -18.58
C GLY A 113 -7.19 5.69 -17.92
N ILE A 114 -6.95 5.49 -16.63
CA ILE A 114 -5.82 6.07 -15.88
C ILE A 114 -4.84 4.98 -15.47
N ALA A 115 -5.23 4.09 -14.61
CA ALA A 115 -4.48 2.92 -14.15
C ALA A 115 -5.45 1.86 -13.64
N GLY A 116 -5.13 0.60 -13.85
CA GLY A 116 -5.96 -0.51 -13.40
C GLY A 116 -5.13 -1.66 -12.84
N HIS A 117 -5.76 -2.43 -11.96
CA HIS A 117 -5.17 -3.63 -11.38
C HIS A 117 -5.22 -4.79 -12.37
N MET A 118 -4.14 -5.55 -12.45
CA MET A 118 -4.07 -6.72 -13.30
C MET A 118 -4.80 -7.92 -12.66
N PHE A 119 -5.46 -8.71 -13.51
CA PHE A 119 -6.07 -10.00 -13.16
C PHE A 119 -7.16 -9.94 -12.09
N VAL A 120 -7.83 -8.80 -11.92
CA VAL A 120 -8.95 -8.64 -10.98
C VAL A 120 -10.01 -9.72 -11.26
N ASP A 121 -10.59 -10.27 -10.19
CA ASP A 121 -11.61 -11.33 -10.20
C ASP A 121 -11.14 -12.70 -10.76
N MET A 122 -9.86 -12.84 -11.15
CA MET A 122 -9.30 -14.14 -11.52
C MET A 122 -9.07 -14.99 -10.26
N PRO A 123 -9.37 -16.30 -10.26
CA PRO A 123 -9.06 -17.19 -9.14
C PRO A 123 -7.58 -17.06 -8.69
N ALA A 124 -7.34 -16.92 -7.39
CA ALA A 124 -6.03 -16.58 -6.84
C ALA A 124 -4.95 -17.66 -7.05
N ASP A 125 -5.36 -18.90 -7.32
CA ASP A 125 -4.50 -20.05 -7.65
C ASP A 125 -4.05 -20.06 -9.12
N ARG A 126 -4.65 -19.24 -9.98
CA ARG A 126 -4.27 -19.11 -11.39
C ARG A 126 -3.05 -18.22 -11.55
N THR A 127 -2.24 -18.57 -12.53
CA THR A 127 -0.98 -17.87 -12.81
C THR A 127 -1.13 -16.66 -13.75
N GLY A 128 -2.28 -16.56 -14.43
CA GLY A 128 -2.55 -15.51 -15.41
C GLY A 128 -1.75 -15.66 -16.70
N TYR A 129 -1.92 -14.68 -17.60
CA TYR A 129 -1.22 -14.63 -18.88
C TYR A 129 0.32 -14.58 -18.65
N LEU A 130 1.06 -15.50 -19.29
CA LEU A 130 2.51 -15.66 -19.14
C LEU A 130 2.96 -15.77 -17.67
N HIS A 131 2.14 -16.38 -16.81
CA HIS A 131 2.40 -16.56 -15.38
C HIS A 131 2.56 -15.25 -14.59
N LYS A 132 2.18 -14.10 -15.11
CA LYS A 132 2.43 -12.78 -14.51
C LYS A 132 1.78 -12.59 -13.13
N ALA A 133 0.70 -13.31 -12.81
CA ALA A 133 0.10 -13.25 -11.48
C ALA A 133 0.88 -14.04 -10.40
N SER A 134 1.92 -14.79 -10.80
CA SER A 134 2.73 -15.65 -9.91
C SER A 134 4.23 -15.44 -10.02
N LEU A 135 4.68 -14.43 -10.75
CA LEU A 135 6.10 -14.08 -10.89
C LEU A 135 6.40 -12.75 -10.22
N LEU A 136 7.57 -12.68 -9.58
CA LEU A 136 8.15 -11.41 -9.14
C LEU A 136 8.48 -10.56 -10.37
N GLN A 137 7.99 -9.32 -10.43
CA GLN A 137 8.20 -8.49 -11.61
C GLN A 137 8.18 -6.99 -11.31
N ASP A 138 8.90 -6.23 -12.11
CA ASP A 138 8.81 -4.77 -12.13
C ASP A 138 7.46 -4.33 -12.71
N MET A 139 6.79 -3.40 -12.03
CA MET A 139 5.48 -2.88 -12.39
C MET A 139 5.50 -1.36 -12.49
N SER A 140 4.55 -0.79 -13.23
CA SER A 140 4.37 0.66 -13.25
C SER A 140 4.01 1.21 -11.88
N ALA A 141 3.11 0.51 -11.19
CA ALA A 141 2.68 0.84 -9.85
C ALA A 141 2.16 -0.40 -9.10
N VAL A 142 2.04 -0.28 -7.80
CA VAL A 142 1.39 -1.22 -6.88
C VAL A 142 0.53 -0.44 -5.88
N THR A 143 -0.48 -1.08 -5.28
CA THR A 143 -1.36 -0.40 -4.34
C THR A 143 -0.72 -0.21 -2.97
N ALA A 144 -0.98 0.93 -2.36
CA ALA A 144 -0.55 1.23 -0.99
C ALA A 144 -1.41 0.53 0.09
N ALA A 145 -2.39 -0.27 -0.28
CA ALA A 145 -3.07 -1.15 0.68
C ALA A 145 -2.09 -2.12 1.38
N CYS A 146 -1.01 -2.54 0.67
CA CYS A 146 0.16 -3.19 1.26
C CYS A 146 1.41 -2.86 0.42
N LEU A 147 2.16 -1.84 0.83
CA LEU A 147 3.35 -1.33 0.13
C LEU A 147 4.50 -1.17 1.13
N LEU A 148 5.57 -1.94 0.92
CA LEU A 148 6.84 -1.77 1.64
C LEU A 148 7.81 -0.97 0.79
N MET A 149 8.48 0.04 1.38
CA MET A 149 9.48 0.83 0.67
C MET A 149 10.58 1.36 1.60
N LYS A 150 11.72 1.72 1.04
CA LYS A 150 12.77 2.42 1.77
C LYS A 150 12.29 3.80 2.17
N LYS A 151 12.52 4.19 3.43
CA LYS A 151 12.13 5.51 3.92
C LYS A 151 12.81 6.63 3.14
N GLU A 152 14.10 6.48 2.84
CA GLU A 152 14.86 7.46 2.04
C GLU A 152 14.27 7.67 0.64
N VAL A 153 13.78 6.58 -0.01
CA VAL A 153 13.16 6.67 -1.34
C VAL A 153 11.80 7.36 -1.27
N PHE A 154 11.01 7.09 -0.22
CA PHE A 154 9.76 7.79 0.05
C PHE A 154 9.98 9.29 0.23
N GLU A 155 10.99 9.68 1.02
CA GLU A 155 11.35 11.07 1.26
C GLU A 155 11.87 11.75 -0.01
N GLN A 156 12.72 11.08 -0.81
CA GLN A 156 13.21 11.58 -2.11
C GLN A 156 12.07 11.79 -3.12
N ALA A 157 11.04 10.94 -3.09
CA ALA A 157 9.86 11.08 -3.93
C ALA A 157 8.91 12.20 -3.45
N GLY A 158 9.16 12.80 -2.29
CA GLY A 158 8.31 13.83 -1.68
C GLY A 158 7.04 13.28 -1.03
N GLY A 159 6.96 11.97 -0.76
CA GLY A 159 5.81 11.32 -0.16
C GLY A 159 4.58 11.26 -1.06
N PHE A 160 3.42 11.01 -0.46
CA PHE A 160 2.13 11.03 -1.15
C PHE A 160 1.73 12.46 -1.51
N THR A 161 1.14 12.66 -2.68
CA THR A 161 0.54 13.93 -3.11
C THR A 161 -0.79 14.15 -2.38
N GLU A 162 -0.87 15.15 -1.51
CA GLU A 162 -2.02 15.33 -0.61
C GLU A 162 -3.29 15.80 -1.32
N GLU A 163 -3.16 16.37 -2.52
CA GLU A 163 -4.27 16.69 -3.42
C GLU A 163 -4.98 15.42 -3.91
N LEU A 164 -4.29 14.27 -3.94
CA LEU A 164 -4.86 12.95 -4.22
C LEU A 164 -5.30 12.30 -2.90
N ALA A 165 -6.40 12.79 -2.34
CA ALA A 165 -6.82 12.44 -0.99
C ALA A 165 -7.28 10.99 -0.81
N VAL A 166 -7.77 10.32 -1.87
CA VAL A 166 -8.44 9.01 -1.77
C VAL A 166 -7.93 8.00 -2.79
N ALA A 167 -7.83 8.36 -4.08
CA ALA A 167 -7.50 7.45 -5.17
C ALA A 167 -6.27 7.89 -5.96
N PHE A 168 -5.60 6.95 -6.62
CA PHE A 168 -4.40 7.15 -7.45
C PHE A 168 -3.19 7.77 -6.74
N ASN A 169 -3.25 7.98 -5.44
CA ASN A 169 -2.13 8.50 -4.65
C ASN A 169 -0.96 7.50 -4.61
N ASP A 170 -1.24 6.21 -4.60
CA ASP A 170 -0.27 5.13 -4.69
C ASP A 170 0.35 5.02 -6.10
N VAL A 171 -0.45 5.19 -7.14
CA VAL A 171 0.03 5.24 -8.53
C VAL A 171 0.97 6.42 -8.72
N ASP A 172 0.58 7.62 -8.28
CA ASP A 172 1.41 8.84 -8.34
C ASP A 172 2.74 8.65 -7.58
N LEU A 173 2.68 8.12 -6.34
CA LEU A 173 3.89 7.84 -5.56
C LEU A 173 4.81 6.87 -6.31
N CYS A 174 4.28 5.77 -6.85
CA CYS A 174 5.06 4.80 -7.60
C CYS A 174 5.73 5.44 -8.83
N LEU A 175 5.01 6.31 -9.56
CA LEU A 175 5.57 7.01 -10.71
C LEU A 175 6.69 7.98 -10.31
N LYS A 176 6.55 8.72 -9.20
CA LYS A 176 7.61 9.58 -8.65
C LYS A 176 8.85 8.76 -8.26
N VAL A 177 8.67 7.61 -7.64
CA VAL A 177 9.75 6.67 -7.28
C VAL A 177 10.46 6.18 -8.55
N ARG A 178 9.72 5.78 -9.58
CA ARG A 178 10.27 5.36 -10.87
C ARG A 178 11.02 6.50 -11.58
N LYS A 179 10.50 7.72 -11.54
CA LYS A 179 11.17 8.92 -12.08
C LYS A 179 12.54 9.16 -11.42
N ASN A 180 12.70 8.79 -10.14
CA ASN A 180 13.96 8.85 -9.42
C ASN A 180 14.90 7.66 -9.73
N GLY A 181 14.54 6.77 -10.67
CA GLY A 181 15.36 5.66 -11.15
C GLY A 181 15.21 4.35 -10.40
N TYR A 182 14.26 4.24 -9.47
CA TYR A 182 14.00 3.00 -8.73
C TYR A 182 12.93 2.14 -9.39
N LEU A 183 12.99 0.84 -9.12
CA LEU A 183 11.98 -0.14 -9.53
C LEU A 183 10.85 -0.21 -8.48
N ILE A 184 9.64 -0.43 -8.97
CA ILE A 184 8.47 -0.82 -8.17
C ILE A 184 8.17 -2.27 -8.48
N VAL A 185 8.23 -3.14 -7.47
CA VAL A 185 8.15 -4.58 -7.66
C VAL A 185 6.85 -5.13 -7.10
N TYR A 186 6.17 -5.95 -7.87
CA TYR A 186 5.07 -6.80 -7.39
C TYR A 186 5.63 -8.12 -6.90
N ASP A 187 5.28 -8.50 -5.66
CA ASP A 187 5.70 -9.74 -5.02
C ASP A 187 4.49 -10.70 -4.85
N PRO A 188 4.40 -11.77 -5.64
CA PRO A 188 3.32 -12.74 -5.56
C PRO A 188 3.45 -13.72 -4.39
N TYR A 189 4.59 -13.75 -3.72
CA TYR A 189 4.86 -14.66 -2.60
C TYR A 189 4.37 -14.05 -1.28
N ALA A 190 4.34 -12.74 -1.16
CA ALA A 190 3.67 -12.02 -0.08
C ALA A 190 2.16 -11.94 -0.36
N LYS A 191 1.36 -12.75 0.34
CA LYS A 191 -0.08 -12.89 0.07
C LYS A 191 -0.90 -12.43 1.28
N LEU A 192 -1.88 -11.54 1.02
CA LEU A 192 -2.79 -11.05 2.03
C LEU A 192 -4.23 -11.03 1.48
N TYR A 193 -5.20 -11.30 2.35
CA TYR A 193 -6.59 -10.91 2.08
C TYR A 193 -6.72 -9.41 2.33
N HIS A 194 -7.46 -8.73 1.47
CA HIS A 194 -7.88 -7.34 1.66
C HIS A 194 -9.40 -7.27 1.60
N MET A 195 -10.01 -6.86 2.71
CA MET A 195 -11.46 -6.92 2.93
C MET A 195 -12.19 -5.72 2.32
N GLU A 196 -11.57 -5.05 1.33
CA GLU A 196 -12.05 -3.82 0.72
C GLU A 196 -13.54 -3.84 0.38
N SER A 197 -14.15 -2.66 0.46
CA SER A 197 -15.42 -2.25 -0.17
C SER A 197 -16.72 -2.66 0.49
N LYS A 198 -16.77 -3.13 1.71
CA LYS A 198 -18.07 -3.11 2.40
C LYS A 198 -18.52 -1.71 2.82
N THR A 199 -17.62 -0.73 2.79
CA THR A 199 -17.86 0.65 3.26
C THR A 199 -17.72 1.74 2.19
N ARG A 200 -17.09 1.44 1.03
CA ARG A 200 -17.00 2.37 -0.10
C ARG A 200 -17.83 1.78 -1.24
N GLY A 201 -18.83 2.53 -1.76
CA GLY A 201 -19.48 2.19 -3.03
C GLY A 201 -18.46 2.14 -4.16
N ALA A 202 -18.81 1.56 -5.32
CA ALA A 202 -17.95 1.53 -6.49
C ALA A 202 -17.36 2.92 -6.77
N GLU A 203 -16.06 3.00 -7.03
CA GLU A 203 -15.32 4.25 -7.26
C GLU A 203 -15.66 4.94 -8.60
N ASP A 204 -16.86 4.73 -9.12
CA ASP A 204 -17.36 5.31 -10.37
C ASP A 204 -17.96 6.72 -10.18
N SER A 205 -17.41 7.56 -9.29
CA SER A 205 -17.86 8.94 -9.22
C SER A 205 -17.27 9.76 -10.38
N LYS A 206 -18.10 10.58 -11.03
CA LYS A 206 -17.70 11.52 -12.09
C LYS A 206 -16.54 12.45 -11.66
N GLU A 207 -16.37 12.68 -10.37
CA GLU A 207 -15.32 13.51 -9.80
C GLU A 207 -13.94 12.84 -9.88
N LEU A 208 -13.85 11.51 -9.77
CA LEU A 208 -12.59 10.76 -9.95
C LEU A 208 -12.14 10.70 -11.40
N SER A 209 -13.05 10.78 -12.36
CA SER A 209 -12.71 10.80 -13.80
C SER A 209 -12.06 12.11 -14.29
N LEU A 210 -12.01 13.14 -13.43
CA LEU A 210 -11.40 14.46 -13.73
C LEU A 210 -9.95 14.59 -13.26
N ILE A 211 -9.37 13.55 -12.65
CA ILE A 211 -7.95 13.55 -12.26
C ILE A 211 -7.13 13.30 -13.52
N HIS A 212 -6.74 14.38 -14.19
CA HIS A 212 -5.76 14.33 -15.27
C HIS A 212 -4.37 14.19 -14.67
N ILE A 213 -3.74 13.03 -14.88
CA ILE A 213 -2.29 12.91 -14.71
C ILE A 213 -1.68 13.75 -15.82
N SER A 214 -1.08 14.90 -15.45
CA SER A 214 -0.29 15.69 -16.41
C SER A 214 0.90 14.83 -16.83
N GLU A 215 0.94 14.41 -18.10
CA GLU A 215 2.13 13.80 -18.66
C GLU A 215 3.30 14.78 -18.56
N PRO A 216 4.49 14.31 -18.12
CA PRO A 216 5.69 15.16 -18.22
C PRO A 216 6.01 15.32 -19.70
N THR A 217 5.96 16.55 -20.17
CA THR A 217 6.51 16.97 -21.48
C THR A 217 8.01 16.78 -21.54
#